data_76d59cf594058a4d7466c6fc2a85c859
#
_entry.id   76d59cf594058a4d7466c6fc2a85c859
#
_cell.length_a   1.000
_cell.length_b   1.000
_cell.length_c   1.000
_cell.angle_alpha   90.00
_cell.angle_beta   90.00
_cell.angle_gamma   90.00
#
_symmetry.space_group_name_H-M   'P 1'
#
loop_
_entity.id
_entity.type
_entity.pdbx_description
1 polymer ?
#
loop_
_entity_poly.entity_id
_entity_poly.type
_entity_poly.pdbx_seq_one_letter_code
_entity_poly.pdbx_strand_id
1 'polypeptide(L)'
;KIFLISDIKTKKLDSLKILGNSWIVERDSISKTGFNQIKGGVLDGLFKDGKLSEIDVSKNTEVIYYMYSDEENELIGIDKTTCSRLKMITKENEIEDISFFVSPDGDLFPDKDLPINERKLDGFIWREEERPNTILQLFSEEDNQFQPTEIKEINVPEAFTEKIEE
;
A
#
# COMPACT_ATOMS: atom_id res chain seq x y z
N LYS A 1 -1.90 9.50 -8.42
CA LYS A 1 -2.76 8.64 -9.27
C LYS A 1 -2.63 7.20 -8.78
N ILE A 2 -3.75 6.49 -8.71
CA ILE A 2 -3.80 5.08 -8.29
C ILE A 2 -4.28 4.25 -9.48
N PHE A 3 -3.60 3.15 -9.76
CA PHE A 3 -3.94 2.17 -10.80
C PHE A 3 -4.05 0.80 -10.14
N LEU A 4 -5.18 0.15 -10.33
CA LEU A 4 -5.41 -1.25 -9.96
C LEU A 4 -5.48 -2.06 -11.26
N ILE A 5 -4.63 -3.06 -11.37
CA ILE A 5 -4.52 -3.91 -12.54
C ILE A 5 -4.97 -5.31 -12.15
N SER A 6 -5.90 -5.86 -12.92
CA SER A 6 -6.42 -7.21 -12.72
C SER A 6 -6.03 -8.11 -13.88
N ASP A 7 -5.78 -9.37 -13.61
CA ASP A 7 -5.59 -10.38 -14.62
C ASP A 7 -6.88 -10.58 -15.43
N ILE A 8 -6.77 -10.55 -16.75
CA ILE A 8 -7.92 -10.58 -17.66
C ILE A 8 -8.69 -11.91 -17.57
N LYS A 9 -7.98 -13.02 -17.34
CA LYS A 9 -8.57 -14.38 -17.32
C LYS A 9 -9.20 -14.69 -15.97
N THR A 10 -8.46 -14.46 -14.90
CA THR A 10 -8.88 -14.82 -13.53
C THR A 10 -9.73 -13.74 -12.86
N LYS A 11 -9.72 -12.52 -13.38
CA LYS A 11 -10.36 -11.33 -12.79
C LYS A 11 -9.85 -10.99 -11.39
N LYS A 12 -8.77 -11.64 -10.94
CA LYS A 12 -8.13 -11.34 -9.66
C LYS A 12 -7.22 -10.12 -9.80
N LEU A 13 -7.05 -9.39 -8.71
CA LEU A 13 -6.10 -8.29 -8.64
C LEU A 13 -4.68 -8.84 -8.79
N ASP A 14 -3.92 -8.25 -9.69
CA ASP A 14 -2.55 -8.64 -10.04
C ASP A 14 -1.54 -7.61 -9.50
N SER A 15 -1.80 -6.34 -9.72
CA SER A 15 -0.90 -5.30 -9.26
C SER A 15 -1.61 -3.99 -8.91
N LEU A 16 -0.92 -3.20 -8.08
CA LEU A 16 -1.29 -1.86 -7.66
C LEU A 16 -0.13 -0.92 -7.99
N LYS A 17 -0.45 0.23 -8.57
CA LYS A 17 0.55 1.29 -8.76
C LYS A 17 0.03 2.63 -8.26
N ILE A 18 0.82 3.30 -7.41
CA ILE A 18 0.51 4.64 -6.92
C ILE A 18 1.61 5.60 -7.38
N LEU A 19 1.21 6.69 -8.03
CA LEU A 19 2.10 7.73 -8.52
C LEU A 19 1.87 9.05 -7.79
N GLY A 20 2.93 9.56 -7.19
CA GLY A 20 2.96 10.80 -6.42
C GLY A 20 2.44 10.65 -5.00
N ASN A 21 3.29 10.93 -4.00
CA ASN A 21 2.98 10.88 -2.58
C ASN A 21 2.27 9.59 -2.15
N SER A 22 2.94 8.45 -2.34
CA SER A 22 2.43 7.17 -1.88
C SER A 22 2.65 7.01 -0.38
N TRP A 23 1.65 6.43 0.29
CA TRP A 23 1.69 6.16 1.72
C TRP A 23 1.20 4.75 2.01
N ILE A 24 1.89 4.08 2.92
CA ILE A 24 1.42 2.90 3.63
C ILE A 24 1.40 3.29 5.10
N VAL A 25 0.26 3.13 5.74
CA VAL A 25 0.10 3.44 7.16
C VAL A 25 -0.65 2.31 7.82
N GLU A 26 -0.09 1.85 8.92
CA GLU A 26 -0.70 0.87 9.79
C GLU A 26 -0.67 1.39 11.22
N ARG A 27 -1.80 1.27 11.96
CA ARG A 27 -1.78 1.53 13.40
C ARG A 27 -1.04 0.39 14.08
N ASP A 28 -0.04 0.72 14.87
CA ASP A 28 0.67 -0.27 15.67
C ASP A 28 -0.28 -0.97 16.64
N SER A 29 -0.35 -2.29 16.53
CA SER A 29 -1.31 -3.12 17.28
C SER A 29 -0.97 -3.25 18.77
N ILE A 30 0.31 -3.07 19.13
CA ILE A 30 0.82 -3.23 20.48
C ILE A 30 0.72 -1.92 21.25
N SER A 31 1.33 -0.85 20.78
CA SER A 31 1.27 0.46 21.45
C SER A 31 -0.10 1.13 21.33
N LYS A 32 -0.89 0.78 20.30
CA LYS A 32 -2.20 1.37 19.94
C LYS A 32 -2.20 2.88 19.65
N THR A 33 -1.11 3.55 19.94
CA THR A 33 -0.93 5.00 19.73
C THR A 33 0.09 5.32 18.65
N GLY A 34 0.97 4.36 18.34
CA GLY A 34 1.97 4.45 17.29
C GLY A 34 1.38 4.14 15.90
N PHE A 35 2.15 4.48 14.89
CA PHE A 35 1.85 4.19 13.49
C PHE A 35 3.11 3.77 12.76
N ASN A 36 3.08 2.61 12.14
CA ASN A 36 4.04 2.23 11.12
C ASN A 36 3.73 3.04 9.86
N GLN A 37 4.74 3.69 9.30
CA GLN A 37 4.58 4.62 8.20
C GLN A 37 5.66 4.39 7.16
N ILE A 38 5.28 4.27 5.92
CA ILE A 38 6.18 4.26 4.76
C ILE A 38 5.64 5.28 3.77
N LYS A 39 6.49 6.21 3.36
CA LYS A 39 6.15 7.26 2.40
C LYS A 39 7.15 7.26 1.26
N GLY A 40 6.70 7.51 0.04
CA GLY A 40 7.57 7.64 -1.13
C GLY A 40 6.87 8.29 -2.30
N GLY A 41 7.62 8.52 -3.38
CA GLY A 41 7.07 9.12 -4.60
C GLY A 41 6.28 8.14 -5.46
N VAL A 42 6.64 6.86 -5.45
CA VAL A 42 6.01 5.79 -6.23
C VAL A 42 5.90 4.54 -5.37
N LEU A 43 4.77 3.87 -5.47
CA LEU A 43 4.56 2.55 -4.88
C LEU A 43 4.07 1.60 -5.97
N ASP A 44 4.72 0.47 -6.07
CA ASP A 44 4.32 -0.68 -6.87
C ASP A 44 4.03 -1.85 -5.93
N GLY A 45 2.84 -2.43 -6.02
CA GLY A 45 2.42 -3.59 -5.23
C GLY A 45 2.06 -4.76 -6.13
N LEU A 46 2.48 -5.97 -5.77
CA LEU A 46 2.14 -7.21 -6.47
C LEU A 46 1.25 -8.07 -5.60
N PHE A 47 0.26 -8.69 -6.22
CA PHE A 47 -0.68 -9.59 -5.57
C PHE A 47 -0.45 -11.03 -6.03
N LYS A 48 -0.47 -11.95 -5.09
CA LYS A 48 -0.46 -13.38 -5.35
C LYS A 48 -1.67 -14.00 -4.67
N ASP A 49 -2.47 -14.72 -5.42
CA ASP A 49 -3.72 -15.34 -4.95
C ASP A 49 -4.68 -14.36 -4.24
N GLY A 50 -4.69 -13.10 -4.69
CA GLY A 50 -5.54 -12.05 -4.13
C GLY A 50 -5.03 -11.40 -2.85
N LYS A 51 -3.83 -11.80 -2.38
CA LYS A 51 -3.15 -11.19 -1.23
C LYS A 51 -1.96 -10.38 -1.74
N LEU A 52 -1.70 -9.24 -1.09
CA LEU A 52 -0.51 -8.45 -1.36
C LEU A 52 0.71 -9.28 -0.95
N SER A 53 1.68 -9.43 -1.84
CA SER A 53 2.86 -10.28 -1.63
C SER A 53 4.17 -9.52 -1.65
N GLU A 54 4.22 -8.44 -2.41
CA GLU A 54 5.42 -7.62 -2.54
C GLU A 54 5.02 -6.17 -2.71
N ILE A 55 5.77 -5.28 -2.07
CA ILE A 55 5.62 -3.84 -2.20
C ILE A 55 6.99 -3.24 -2.46
N ASP A 56 7.07 -2.39 -3.46
CA ASP A 56 8.26 -1.60 -3.79
C ASP A 56 7.91 -0.13 -3.67
N VAL A 57 8.62 0.60 -2.80
CA VAL A 57 8.44 2.04 -2.63
C VAL A 57 9.71 2.74 -3.04
N SER A 58 9.60 3.76 -3.86
CA SER A 58 10.75 4.48 -4.40
C SER A 58 10.53 5.99 -4.49
N LYS A 59 11.63 6.70 -4.72
CA LYS A 59 11.73 8.16 -4.79
C LYS A 59 11.51 8.84 -3.44
N ASN A 60 12.62 9.02 -2.72
CA ASN A 60 12.67 9.64 -1.41
C ASN A 60 11.76 8.90 -0.41
N THR A 61 12.14 7.66 -0.14
CA THR A 61 11.41 6.80 0.79
C THR A 61 11.78 7.15 2.22
N GLU A 62 10.78 7.37 3.04
CA GLU A 62 10.88 7.64 4.47
C GLU A 62 10.09 6.58 5.22
N VAL A 63 10.63 6.10 6.33
CA VAL A 63 10.04 5.03 7.14
C VAL A 63 10.03 5.41 8.61
N ILE A 64 8.94 5.08 9.30
CA ILE A 64 8.88 4.94 10.75
C ILE A 64 8.26 3.57 11.03
N TYR A 65 8.99 2.72 11.77
CA TYR A 65 8.55 1.37 12.06
C TYR A 65 8.82 1.01 13.52
N TYR A 66 7.81 0.50 14.22
CA TYR A 66 7.89 0.05 15.60
C TYR A 66 8.34 -1.40 15.64
N MET A 67 9.53 -1.66 16.20
CA MET A 67 10.13 -2.99 16.28
C MET A 67 9.92 -3.58 17.67
N TYR A 68 9.41 -4.79 17.70
CA TYR A 68 9.14 -5.53 18.95
C TYR A 68 9.94 -6.82 19.00
N SER A 69 10.19 -7.30 20.22
CA SER A 69 10.78 -8.63 20.44
C SER A 69 9.75 -9.72 20.14
N ASP A 70 10.22 -10.83 19.55
CA ASP A 70 9.35 -11.96 19.17
C ASP A 70 8.77 -12.68 20.41
N GLU A 71 9.50 -12.71 21.53
CA GLU A 71 9.15 -13.49 22.70
C GLU A 71 8.18 -12.77 23.65
N GLU A 72 8.40 -11.48 23.91
CA GLU A 72 7.70 -10.74 24.97
C GLU A 72 6.85 -9.59 24.44
N ASN A 73 6.87 -9.32 23.13
CA ASN A 73 6.25 -8.14 22.52
C ASN A 73 6.72 -6.83 23.19
N GLU A 74 7.95 -6.80 23.68
CA GLU A 74 8.56 -5.59 24.21
C GLU A 74 9.08 -4.72 23.05
N LEU A 75 8.84 -3.42 23.12
CA LEU A 75 9.34 -2.47 22.14
C LEU A 75 10.87 -2.39 22.20
N ILE A 76 11.53 -2.92 21.18
CA ILE A 76 12.99 -2.82 20.99
C ILE A 76 13.36 -1.38 20.68
N GLY A 77 12.59 -0.74 19.80
CA GLY A 77 12.81 0.63 19.38
C GLY A 77 11.93 1.03 18.20
N ILE A 78 12.09 2.27 17.79
CA ILE A 78 11.40 2.87 16.65
C ILE A 78 12.45 3.15 15.58
N ASP A 79 12.38 2.42 14.47
CA ASP A 79 13.23 2.67 13.30
C ASP A 79 12.74 3.92 12.57
N LYS A 80 13.66 4.83 12.28
CA LYS A 80 13.41 6.02 11.48
C LYS A 80 14.47 6.09 10.39
N THR A 81 14.12 5.63 9.21
CA THR A 81 15.05 5.45 8.09
C THR A 81 14.59 6.20 6.86
N THR A 82 15.56 6.74 6.12
CA THR A 82 15.38 7.31 4.79
C THR A 82 16.21 6.52 3.78
N CYS A 83 15.70 6.35 2.56
CA CYS A 83 16.42 5.68 1.48
C CYS A 83 15.85 6.09 0.12
N SER A 84 16.50 5.68 -0.97
CA SER A 84 15.94 5.93 -2.30
C SER A 84 14.86 4.93 -2.68
N ARG A 85 14.95 3.69 -2.15
CA ARG A 85 14.01 2.60 -2.46
C ARG A 85 13.92 1.63 -1.29
N LEU A 86 12.72 1.13 -1.05
CA LEU A 86 12.42 0.08 -0.09
C LEU A 86 11.65 -1.03 -0.81
N LYS A 87 11.98 -2.27 -0.48
CA LYS A 87 11.19 -3.43 -0.86
C LYS A 87 10.69 -4.13 0.40
N MET A 88 9.42 -4.46 0.42
CA MET A 88 8.77 -5.20 1.49
C MET A 88 8.15 -6.48 0.94
N ILE A 89 8.39 -7.58 1.60
CA ILE A 89 7.76 -8.87 1.32
C ILE A 89 6.73 -9.13 2.41
N THR A 90 5.53 -9.54 1.99
CA THR A 90 4.46 -9.90 2.91
C THR A 90 4.03 -11.35 2.69
N LYS A 91 3.68 -12.01 3.78
CA LYS A 91 3.14 -13.37 3.78
C LYS A 91 1.97 -13.44 4.75
N GLU A 92 0.85 -13.99 4.31
CA GLU A 92 -0.38 -14.09 5.10
C GLU A 92 -0.88 -12.75 5.66
N ASN A 93 -0.57 -11.63 4.98
CA ASN A 93 -0.81 -10.23 5.37
C ASN A 93 0.10 -9.72 6.52
N GLU A 94 1.15 -10.45 6.87
CA GLU A 94 2.18 -9.99 7.80
C GLU A 94 3.46 -9.62 7.06
N ILE A 95 4.22 -8.70 7.58
CA ILE A 95 5.51 -8.31 7.01
C ILE A 95 6.53 -9.41 7.34
N GLU A 96 7.12 -10.03 6.30
CA GLU A 96 8.16 -11.05 6.43
C GLU A 96 9.56 -10.44 6.32
N ASP A 97 9.75 -9.47 5.43
CA ASP A 97 11.04 -8.82 5.21
C ASP A 97 10.87 -7.37 4.75
N ILE A 98 11.78 -6.51 5.19
CA ILE A 98 11.94 -5.14 4.71
C ILE A 98 13.40 -4.93 4.33
N SER A 99 13.64 -4.64 3.06
CA SER A 99 14.99 -4.36 2.53
C SER A 99 15.09 -2.93 2.06
N PHE A 100 16.12 -2.23 2.49
CA PHE A 100 16.43 -0.85 2.10
C PHE A 100 17.51 -0.81 1.04
N PHE A 101 17.33 0.00 0.01
CA PHE A 101 18.27 0.12 -1.10
C PHE A 101 18.66 1.57 -1.36
N VAL A 102 19.89 1.73 -1.80
CA VAL A 102 20.48 3.00 -2.24
C VAL A 102 20.54 4.02 -1.11
N SER A 103 21.69 4.03 -0.43
CA SER A 103 22.01 4.96 0.64
C SER A 103 20.98 5.00 1.77
N PRO A 104 20.70 3.87 2.43
CA PRO A 104 19.89 3.92 3.63
C PRO A 104 20.61 4.73 4.71
N ASP A 105 19.89 5.62 5.34
CA ASP A 105 20.35 6.46 6.45
C ASP A 105 19.24 6.49 7.51
N GLY A 106 19.52 5.94 8.67
CA GLY A 106 18.53 5.82 9.72
C GLY A 106 19.10 5.24 11.01
N ASP A 107 18.33 5.43 12.06
CA ASP A 107 18.64 4.97 13.40
C ASP A 107 17.46 4.26 14.05
N LEU A 108 17.77 3.31 14.91
CA LEU A 108 16.80 2.68 15.81
C LEU A 108 16.82 3.43 17.15
N PHE A 109 15.75 4.16 17.42
CA PHE A 109 15.59 4.95 18.63
C PHE A 109 14.88 4.16 19.73
N PRO A 110 15.45 4.09 20.95
CA PRO A 110 14.67 3.68 22.13
C PRO A 110 13.44 4.58 22.30
N ASP A 111 12.34 4.03 22.85
CA ASP A 111 11.06 4.74 22.99
C ASP A 111 11.20 6.14 23.65
N LYS A 112 12.01 6.21 24.70
CA LYS A 112 12.26 7.45 25.46
C LYS A 112 13.04 8.52 24.67
N ASP A 113 13.82 8.10 23.65
CA ASP A 113 14.77 8.97 22.95
C ASP A 113 14.18 9.58 21.67
N LEU A 114 13.02 9.07 21.18
CA LEU A 114 12.31 9.64 20.06
C LEU A 114 11.06 10.40 20.53
N PRO A 115 11.05 11.75 20.46
CA PRO A 115 9.89 12.56 20.84
C PRO A 115 8.64 12.23 20.03
N ILE A 116 7.45 12.38 20.64
CA ILE A 116 6.17 12.01 20.00
C ILE A 116 5.92 12.75 18.69
N ASN A 117 6.33 14.02 18.61
CA ASN A 117 6.21 14.83 17.40
C ASN A 117 7.09 14.34 16.25
N GLU A 118 8.16 13.58 16.54
CA GLU A 118 9.05 13.02 15.55
C GLU A 118 8.65 11.60 15.10
N ARG A 119 7.64 11.00 15.74
CA ARG A 119 7.09 9.69 15.41
C ARG A 119 6.05 9.75 14.29
N LYS A 120 5.99 10.86 13.56
CA LYS A 120 5.12 11.05 12.40
C LYS A 120 5.93 11.69 11.29
N LEU A 121 5.85 11.09 10.11
CA LEU A 121 6.43 11.67 8.90
C LEU A 121 5.69 12.94 8.50
N ASP A 122 6.40 13.86 7.86
CA ASP A 122 5.79 15.11 7.39
C ASP A 122 4.65 14.85 6.41
N GLY A 123 3.50 15.46 6.69
CA GLY A 123 2.27 15.26 5.93
C GLY A 123 1.44 14.03 6.36
N PHE A 124 1.81 13.34 7.47
CA PHE A 124 0.99 12.24 8.00
C PHE A 124 -0.40 12.70 8.43
N ILE A 125 -1.43 12.02 7.94
CA ILE A 125 -2.83 12.21 8.34
C ILE A 125 -3.47 10.84 8.53
N TRP A 126 -4.03 10.60 9.71
CA TRP A 126 -4.83 9.41 9.97
C TRP A 126 -6.32 9.73 9.80
N ARG A 127 -7.01 9.02 8.90
CA ARG A 127 -8.40 9.28 8.51
C ARG A 127 -9.31 8.08 8.78
N GLU A 128 -9.24 7.53 9.97
CA GLU A 128 -10.03 6.35 10.33
C GLU A 128 -11.53 6.60 10.22
N GLU A 129 -11.97 7.78 10.62
CA GLU A 129 -13.39 8.16 10.60
C GLU A 129 -13.95 8.30 9.17
N GLU A 130 -13.08 8.58 8.20
CA GLU A 130 -13.45 8.67 6.78
C GLU A 130 -13.47 7.29 6.08
N ARG A 131 -13.05 6.23 6.77
CA ARG A 131 -12.97 4.90 6.18
C ARG A 131 -14.37 4.35 5.93
N PRO A 132 -14.72 4.01 4.66
CA PRO A 132 -16.01 3.40 4.37
C PRO A 132 -16.15 2.05 5.08
N ASN A 133 -17.21 1.86 5.83
CA ASN A 133 -17.54 0.62 6.53
C ASN A 133 -18.42 -0.32 5.70
N THR A 134 -19.00 0.19 4.63
CA THR A 134 -19.86 -0.55 3.70
C THR A 134 -19.53 -0.21 2.26
N ILE A 135 -19.85 -1.12 1.33
CA ILE A 135 -19.67 -0.88 -0.10
C ILE A 135 -20.46 0.37 -0.56
N LEU A 136 -21.64 0.60 0.01
CA LEU A 136 -22.45 1.76 -0.34
C LEU A 136 -21.81 3.11 0.00
N GLN A 137 -20.98 3.16 1.03
CA GLN A 137 -20.25 4.38 1.41
C GLN A 137 -19.08 4.69 0.48
N LEU A 138 -18.68 3.76 -0.40
CA LEU A 138 -17.64 4.00 -1.42
C LEU A 138 -18.16 4.84 -2.58
N PHE A 139 -19.48 4.92 -2.75
CA PHE A 139 -20.13 5.62 -3.86
C PHE A 139 -20.79 6.89 -3.35
N SER A 140 -20.66 7.98 -4.10
CA SER A 140 -21.43 9.19 -3.84
C SER A 140 -22.93 8.93 -4.09
N GLU A 141 -23.82 9.78 -3.55
CA GLU A 141 -25.24 9.70 -3.84
C GLU A 141 -25.53 9.84 -5.36
N GLU A 142 -24.69 10.56 -6.08
CA GLU A 142 -24.76 10.71 -7.54
C GLU A 142 -24.35 9.41 -8.25
N ASP A 143 -23.35 8.69 -7.75
CA ASP A 143 -22.95 7.40 -8.31
C ASP A 143 -24.02 6.31 -8.09
N ASN A 144 -24.77 6.39 -7.01
CA ASN A 144 -25.87 5.46 -6.72
C ASN A 144 -27.07 5.63 -7.68
N GLN A 145 -27.14 6.73 -8.43
CA GLN A 145 -28.12 6.96 -9.49
C GLN A 145 -27.68 6.39 -10.85
N PHE A 146 -26.44 5.92 -10.94
CA PHE A 146 -25.91 5.33 -12.16
C PHE A 146 -26.52 3.93 -12.35
N GLN A 147 -27.56 3.84 -13.18
CA GLN A 147 -28.04 2.54 -13.66
C GLN A 147 -26.96 1.98 -14.60
N PRO A 148 -26.52 0.71 -14.44
CA PRO A 148 -25.62 0.11 -15.39
C PRO A 148 -26.24 0.19 -16.78
N THR A 149 -25.65 0.95 -17.68
CA THR A 149 -26.02 0.94 -19.08
C THR A 149 -25.71 -0.46 -19.59
N GLU A 150 -26.70 -1.20 -20.08
CA GLU A 150 -26.43 -2.44 -20.80
C GLU A 150 -25.39 -2.14 -21.87
N ILE A 151 -24.25 -2.81 -21.76
CA ILE A 151 -23.23 -2.76 -22.80
C ILE A 151 -23.86 -3.47 -24.00
N LYS A 152 -24.44 -2.69 -24.92
CA LYS A 152 -24.85 -3.21 -26.22
C LYS A 152 -23.58 -3.78 -26.84
N GLU A 153 -23.66 -5.02 -27.33
CA GLU A 153 -22.59 -5.70 -28.03
C GLU A 153 -21.90 -4.71 -28.97
N ILE A 154 -20.61 -4.51 -28.76
CA ILE A 154 -19.78 -3.73 -29.67
C ILE A 154 -19.71 -4.58 -30.94
N ASN A 155 -20.35 -4.12 -32.00
CA ASN A 155 -20.25 -4.72 -33.30
C ASN A 155 -18.81 -4.55 -33.75
N VAL A 156 -17.96 -5.56 -33.52
CA VAL A 156 -16.56 -5.59 -33.98
C VAL A 156 -16.64 -5.73 -35.49
N PRO A 157 -16.09 -4.78 -36.26
CA PRO A 157 -16.08 -4.91 -37.73
C PRO A 157 -15.41 -6.21 -38.13
N GLU A 158 -15.97 -6.96 -39.08
CA GLU A 158 -15.48 -8.25 -39.60
C GLU A 158 -13.99 -8.26 -39.98
N ALA A 159 -13.42 -7.10 -40.31
CA ALA A 159 -11.99 -6.93 -40.62
C ALA A 159 -11.03 -7.32 -39.47
N PHE A 160 -11.49 -7.51 -38.25
CA PHE A 160 -10.67 -7.90 -37.09
C PHE A 160 -10.80 -9.37 -36.68
N THR A 161 -11.67 -10.13 -37.32
CA THR A 161 -11.88 -11.56 -37.02
C THR A 161 -11.05 -12.52 -37.85
N GLU A 162 -10.36 -12.09 -38.91
CA GLU A 162 -9.65 -12.98 -39.85
C GLU A 162 -8.14 -13.22 -39.53
N LYS A 163 -7.64 -12.99 -38.34
CA LYS A 163 -6.21 -13.21 -38.01
C LYS A 163 -5.94 -14.06 -36.78
N ILE A 164 -6.77 -15.05 -36.49
CA ILE A 164 -6.47 -16.06 -35.45
C ILE A 164 -6.74 -17.47 -35.99
N GLU A 165 -6.25 -17.78 -37.19
CA GLU A 165 -6.05 -19.15 -37.65
C GLU A 165 -4.73 -19.22 -38.42
N GLU A 166 -3.65 -19.50 -37.69
CA GLU A 166 -2.48 -20.30 -38.13
C GLU A 166 -1.56 -20.56 -36.92
#